data_a16e12afe1e7b615d6aa57b2ef9e9c20
#
_entry.id   a16e12afe1e7b615d6aa57b2ef9e9c20
#
_cell.length_a   1.000
_cell.length_b   1.000
_cell.length_c   1.000
_cell.angle_alpha   90.00
_cell.angle_beta   90.00
_cell.angle_gamma   90.00
#
_symmetry.space_group_name_H-M   'P 1'
#
loop_
_entity.id
_entity.type
_entity.pdbx_description
1 polymer ?
#
loop_
_entity_poly.entity_id
_entity_poly.type
_entity_poly.pdbx_seq_one_letter_code
_entity_poly.pdbx_strand_id
1 'polypeptide(L)'
;LKDVERHFIGHDPFDIEALFRRFTLLDFGKAGEVVHTGLAMVEMAFWDIMGKATNQPVYKLLGGKVQDKIQAYANGWYTVERTPGSFALAASKVVSKGYKALKFDPFGNGDLELSRNELFKSIEIIEAVSRKCY
;
A
#
# COMPACT_ATOMS: atom_id res chain seq x y z
N LEU A 1 -20.30 -5.86 0.18
CA LEU A 1 -20.78 -5.50 1.53
C LEU A 1 -21.79 -6.52 2.08
N LYS A 2 -22.84 -6.89 1.34
CA LYS A 2 -23.85 -7.88 1.81
C LYS A 2 -23.23 -9.24 2.18
N ASP A 3 -22.22 -9.70 1.44
CA ASP A 3 -21.54 -10.97 1.72
C ASP A 3 -20.69 -10.89 2.98
N VAL A 4 -19.99 -9.75 3.21
CA VAL A 4 -19.26 -9.49 4.46
C VAL A 4 -20.23 -9.49 5.64
N GLU A 5 -21.35 -8.76 5.53
CA GLU A 5 -22.38 -8.70 6.56
C GLU A 5 -22.89 -10.10 6.93
N ARG A 6 -23.22 -10.90 5.92
CA ARG A 6 -23.76 -12.25 6.12
C ARG A 6 -22.78 -13.23 6.78
N HIS A 7 -21.49 -13.09 6.54
CA HIS A 7 -20.47 -14.05 6.98
C HIS A 7 -19.68 -13.65 8.23
N PHE A 8 -19.68 -12.37 8.59
CA PHE A 8 -18.86 -11.86 9.66
C PHE A 8 -19.65 -11.20 10.81
N ILE A 9 -20.84 -10.62 10.52
CA ILE A 9 -21.63 -9.98 11.58
C ILE A 9 -22.19 -11.03 12.54
N GLY A 10 -22.07 -10.76 13.84
CA GLY A 10 -22.54 -11.65 14.92
C GLY A 10 -21.61 -12.79 15.28
N HIS A 11 -20.43 -12.87 14.65
CA HIS A 11 -19.39 -13.84 15.00
C HIS A 11 -18.34 -13.24 15.94
N ASP A 12 -17.69 -14.11 16.71
CA ASP A 12 -16.61 -13.71 17.59
C ASP A 12 -15.34 -13.37 16.75
N PRO A 13 -14.81 -12.14 16.85
CA PRO A 13 -13.60 -11.77 16.13
C PRO A 13 -12.35 -12.55 16.58
N PHE A 14 -12.37 -13.23 17.74
CA PHE A 14 -11.26 -14.09 18.15
C PHE A 14 -11.21 -15.40 17.37
N ASP A 15 -12.27 -15.79 16.68
CA ASP A 15 -12.30 -16.94 15.76
C ASP A 15 -11.87 -16.57 14.32
N ILE A 16 -10.98 -15.59 14.17
CA ILE A 16 -10.58 -14.99 12.90
C ILE A 16 -10.21 -16.03 11.83
N GLU A 17 -9.34 -16.98 12.15
CA GLU A 17 -8.89 -18.02 11.21
C GLU A 17 -10.06 -18.92 10.73
N ALA A 18 -10.93 -19.29 11.64
CA ALA A 18 -12.10 -20.13 11.31
C ALA A 18 -13.06 -19.39 10.36
N LEU A 19 -13.29 -18.11 10.61
CA LEU A 19 -14.17 -17.25 9.80
C LEU A 19 -13.60 -17.04 8.40
N PHE A 20 -12.32 -16.70 8.28
CA PHE A 20 -11.66 -16.47 6.98
C PHE A 20 -11.54 -17.76 6.17
N ARG A 21 -11.18 -18.86 6.82
CA ARG A 21 -11.14 -20.17 6.16
C ARG A 21 -12.51 -20.58 5.64
N ARG A 22 -13.56 -20.41 6.44
CA ARG A 22 -14.95 -20.69 6.01
C ARG A 22 -15.34 -19.86 4.80
N PHE A 23 -15.03 -18.55 4.79
CA PHE A 23 -15.32 -17.68 3.66
C PHE A 23 -14.58 -18.12 2.39
N THR A 24 -13.29 -18.43 2.51
CA THR A 24 -12.46 -18.87 1.38
C THR A 24 -12.91 -20.21 0.81
N LEU A 25 -13.38 -21.11 1.66
CA LEU A 25 -13.89 -22.43 1.21
C LEU A 25 -15.26 -22.34 0.51
N LEU A 26 -16.07 -21.34 0.85
CA LEU A 26 -17.37 -21.12 0.21
C LEU A 26 -17.24 -20.48 -1.19
N ASP A 27 -16.10 -19.90 -1.50
CA ASP A 27 -15.83 -19.31 -2.81
C ASP A 27 -15.22 -20.34 -3.75
N PHE A 28 -16.09 -21.07 -4.42
CA PHE A 28 -15.72 -22.12 -5.40
C PHE A 28 -14.95 -21.56 -6.62
N GLY A 29 -15.03 -20.24 -6.85
CA GLY A 29 -14.47 -19.54 -8.01
C GLY A 29 -13.05 -19.01 -7.82
N LYS A 30 -12.40 -19.23 -6.66
CA LYS A 30 -11.13 -18.59 -6.26
C LYS A 30 -11.26 -17.06 -6.28
N ALA A 31 -11.57 -16.49 -5.14
CA ALA A 31 -11.70 -15.05 -4.93
C ALA A 31 -10.58 -14.27 -5.63
N GLY A 32 -10.96 -13.36 -6.50
CA GLY A 32 -10.02 -12.45 -7.15
C GLY A 32 -9.51 -11.39 -6.17
N GLU A 33 -8.60 -10.57 -6.66
CA GLU A 33 -7.91 -9.52 -5.87
C GLU A 33 -8.88 -8.59 -5.12
N VAL A 34 -10.01 -8.24 -5.73
CA VAL A 34 -11.03 -7.36 -5.11
C VAL A 34 -11.61 -7.99 -3.84
N VAL A 35 -11.92 -9.29 -3.88
CA VAL A 35 -12.46 -10.01 -2.72
C VAL A 35 -11.40 -10.15 -1.63
N HIS A 36 -10.18 -10.51 -1.98
CA HIS A 36 -9.07 -10.58 -1.02
C HIS A 36 -8.78 -9.24 -0.37
N THR A 37 -8.84 -8.14 -1.11
CA THR A 37 -8.70 -6.78 -0.56
C THR A 37 -9.82 -6.48 0.42
N GLY A 38 -11.06 -6.82 0.08
CA GLY A 38 -12.20 -6.67 0.98
C GLY A 38 -12.06 -7.49 2.27
N LEU A 39 -11.60 -8.74 2.15
CA LEU A 39 -11.32 -9.61 3.29
C LEU A 39 -10.21 -9.03 4.19
N ALA A 40 -9.13 -8.54 3.61
CA ALA A 40 -8.05 -7.91 4.38
C ALA A 40 -8.53 -6.70 5.20
N MET A 41 -9.48 -5.92 4.69
CA MET A 41 -10.08 -4.83 5.44
C MET A 41 -10.87 -5.33 6.66
N VAL A 42 -11.62 -6.41 6.51
CA VAL A 42 -12.36 -7.04 7.63
C VAL A 42 -11.39 -7.63 8.64
N GLU A 43 -10.33 -8.28 8.17
CA GLU A 43 -9.27 -8.82 9.02
C GLU A 43 -8.62 -7.76 9.90
N MET A 44 -8.25 -6.62 9.30
CA MET A 44 -7.71 -5.48 10.06
C MET A 44 -8.67 -5.00 11.15
N ALA A 45 -9.98 -4.95 10.86
CA ALA A 45 -10.99 -4.58 11.86
C ALA A 45 -11.07 -5.59 13.00
N PHE A 46 -10.95 -6.89 12.73
CA PHE A 46 -10.95 -7.93 13.75
C PHE A 46 -9.72 -7.85 14.64
N TRP A 47 -8.53 -7.65 14.06
CA TRP A 47 -7.30 -7.41 14.83
C TRP A 47 -7.40 -6.18 15.72
N ASP A 48 -8.02 -5.11 15.25
CA ASP A 48 -8.25 -3.89 16.03
C ASP A 48 -9.20 -4.15 17.22
N ILE A 49 -10.28 -4.90 16.99
CA ILE A 49 -11.22 -5.30 18.06
C ILE A 49 -10.51 -6.17 19.11
N MET A 50 -9.74 -7.18 18.67
CA MET A 50 -8.98 -8.06 19.57
C MET A 50 -7.95 -7.27 20.38
N GLY A 51 -7.24 -6.35 19.73
CA GLY A 51 -6.28 -5.47 20.38
C GLY A 51 -6.92 -4.62 21.48
N LYS A 52 -8.07 -4.01 21.19
CA LYS A 52 -8.84 -3.21 22.15
C LYS A 52 -9.39 -4.06 23.29
N ALA A 53 -9.96 -5.22 22.97
CA ALA A 53 -10.53 -6.14 23.98
C ALA A 53 -9.47 -6.68 24.95
N THR A 54 -8.26 -6.93 24.47
CA THR A 54 -7.13 -7.44 25.28
C THR A 54 -6.26 -6.33 25.86
N ASN A 55 -6.53 -5.07 25.52
CA ASN A 55 -5.69 -3.92 25.85
C ASN A 55 -4.22 -4.10 25.42
N GLN A 56 -4.03 -4.69 24.24
CA GLN A 56 -2.72 -4.88 23.63
C GLN A 56 -2.67 -4.27 22.22
N PRO A 57 -1.56 -3.64 21.85
CA PRO A 57 -1.40 -3.22 20.46
C PRO A 57 -1.29 -4.43 19.52
N VAL A 58 -1.86 -4.33 18.33
CA VAL A 58 -1.95 -5.43 17.36
C VAL A 58 -0.61 -6.10 17.09
N TYR A 59 0.49 -5.34 17.01
CA TYR A 59 1.81 -5.92 16.78
C TYR A 59 2.24 -6.93 17.86
N LYS A 60 1.77 -6.79 19.10
CA LYS A 60 2.03 -7.78 20.16
C LYS A 60 1.24 -9.06 19.96
N LEU A 61 0.00 -8.95 19.48
CA LEU A 61 -0.84 -10.11 19.14
C LEU A 61 -0.25 -10.87 17.94
N LEU A 62 0.42 -10.19 17.04
CA LEU A 62 1.08 -10.76 15.85
C LEU A 62 2.49 -11.30 16.11
N GLY A 63 2.91 -11.43 17.35
CA GLY A 63 4.20 -12.03 17.70
C GLY A 63 5.26 -11.07 18.24
N GLY A 64 4.94 -9.80 18.40
CA GLY A 64 5.79 -8.83 19.05
C GLY A 64 6.54 -7.89 18.10
N LYS A 65 7.37 -7.05 18.69
CA LYS A 65 8.07 -5.98 18.01
C LYS A 65 9.42 -6.47 17.50
N VAL A 66 9.62 -6.40 16.19
CA VAL A 66 10.87 -6.78 15.53
C VAL A 66 11.81 -5.57 15.35
N GLN A 67 11.23 -4.39 15.09
CA GLN A 67 11.98 -3.16 14.86
C GLN A 67 11.37 -1.99 15.61
N ASP A 68 12.22 -1.08 16.11
CA ASP A 68 11.80 0.15 16.77
C ASP A 68 11.38 1.24 15.78
N LYS A 69 12.00 1.25 14.61
CA LYS A 69 11.78 2.25 13.56
C LYS A 69 11.67 1.56 12.21
N ILE A 70 10.67 1.94 11.45
CA ILE A 70 10.46 1.48 10.08
C ILE A 70 10.91 2.60 9.15
N GLN A 71 11.75 2.26 8.18
CA GLN A 71 12.15 3.21 7.14
C GLN A 71 10.96 3.50 6.22
N ALA A 72 10.60 4.77 6.11
CA ALA A 72 9.55 5.21 5.21
C ALA A 72 10.13 5.73 3.88
N TYR A 73 9.40 5.51 2.80
CA TYR A 73 9.59 6.22 1.54
C TYR A 73 8.44 7.20 1.29
N ALA A 74 8.72 8.27 0.59
CA ALA A 74 7.68 9.19 0.15
C ALA A 74 7.04 8.69 -1.17
N ASN A 75 5.72 8.72 -1.22
CA ASN A 75 4.94 8.41 -2.41
C ASN A 75 3.92 9.53 -2.67
N GLY A 76 3.38 9.64 -3.90
CA GLY A 76 2.36 10.62 -4.25
C GLY A 76 2.87 12.08 -4.39
N TRP A 77 4.16 12.32 -4.28
CA TRP A 77 4.78 13.65 -4.38
C TRP A 77 4.91 14.15 -5.82
N TYR A 78 4.75 13.29 -6.79
CA TYR A 78 4.98 13.53 -8.22
C TYR A 78 3.70 13.89 -8.99
N THR A 79 2.65 14.35 -8.30
CA THR A 79 1.43 14.90 -8.91
C THR A 79 1.71 16.33 -9.39
N VAL A 80 2.59 16.45 -10.39
CA VAL A 80 3.07 17.69 -10.98
C VAL A 80 3.11 17.52 -12.49
N GLU A 81 3.34 18.63 -13.22
CA GLU A 81 3.55 18.54 -14.67
C GLU A 81 4.67 17.55 -15.01
N ARG A 82 4.44 16.70 -16.01
CA ARG A 82 5.39 15.65 -16.39
C ARG A 82 6.57 16.21 -17.18
N THR A 83 7.42 16.98 -16.49
CA THR A 83 8.68 17.52 -16.99
C THR A 83 9.83 17.19 -16.05
N PRO A 84 11.07 17.03 -16.55
CA PRO A 84 12.24 16.79 -15.70
C PRO A 84 12.40 17.83 -14.58
N GLY A 85 12.17 19.11 -14.92
CA GLY A 85 12.29 20.23 -13.97
C GLY A 85 11.27 20.19 -12.84
N SER A 86 10.00 19.93 -13.16
CA SER A 86 8.92 19.83 -12.18
C SER A 86 9.11 18.66 -11.22
N PHE A 87 9.51 17.49 -11.75
CA PHE A 87 9.82 16.32 -10.94
C PHE A 87 11.04 16.55 -10.03
N ALA A 88 12.12 17.14 -10.56
CA ALA A 88 13.31 17.47 -9.78
C ALA A 88 13.00 18.43 -8.62
N LEU A 89 12.18 19.46 -8.87
CA LEU A 89 11.76 20.41 -7.84
C LEU A 89 10.89 19.72 -6.77
N ALA A 90 9.95 18.91 -7.19
CA ALA A 90 9.09 18.15 -6.28
C ALA A 90 9.90 17.17 -5.41
N ALA A 91 10.85 16.44 -6.01
CA ALA A 91 11.77 15.55 -5.29
C ALA A 91 12.60 16.31 -4.26
N SER A 92 13.19 17.47 -4.61
CA SER A 92 13.94 18.31 -3.67
C SER A 92 13.13 18.70 -2.44
N LYS A 93 11.84 19.04 -2.62
CA LYS A 93 10.94 19.38 -1.52
C LYS A 93 10.69 18.20 -0.58
N VAL A 94 10.69 16.99 -1.10
CA VAL A 94 10.49 15.77 -0.30
C VAL A 94 11.77 15.41 0.46
N VAL A 95 12.92 15.50 -0.20
CA VAL A 95 14.23 15.29 0.43
C VAL A 95 14.45 16.30 1.57
N SER A 96 14.08 17.57 1.38
CA SER A 96 14.18 18.59 2.43
C SER A 96 13.32 18.31 3.67
N LYS A 97 12.27 17.45 3.54
CA LYS A 97 11.47 16.96 4.68
C LYS A 97 12.11 15.78 5.42
N GLY A 98 13.29 15.33 4.99
CA GLY A 98 14.04 14.26 5.64
C GLY A 98 13.76 12.85 5.09
N TYR A 99 12.98 12.68 4.04
CA TYR A 99 12.81 11.38 3.40
C TYR A 99 14.09 10.96 2.68
N LYS A 100 14.50 9.71 2.90
CA LYS A 100 15.71 9.11 2.30
C LYS A 100 15.41 8.18 1.13
N ALA A 101 14.14 7.89 0.90
CA ALA A 101 13.68 7.04 -0.18
C ALA A 101 12.43 7.66 -0.83
N LEU A 102 12.39 7.65 -2.14
CA LEU A 102 11.30 8.18 -2.97
C LEU A 102 10.75 7.08 -3.86
N LYS A 103 9.43 6.98 -3.92
CA LYS A 103 8.74 6.14 -4.90
C LYS A 103 7.98 7.05 -5.87
N PHE A 104 8.10 6.79 -7.17
CA PHE A 104 7.35 7.51 -8.20
C PHE A 104 7.22 6.67 -9.47
N ASP A 105 6.29 7.06 -10.31
CA ASP A 105 6.11 6.51 -11.63
C ASP A 105 6.58 7.53 -12.68
N PRO A 106 7.65 7.26 -13.42
CA PRO A 106 8.14 8.15 -14.48
C PRO A 106 7.40 7.98 -15.81
N PHE A 107 6.60 6.92 -15.96
CA PHE A 107 6.03 6.52 -17.26
C PHE A 107 4.75 7.28 -17.64
N GLY A 108 4.10 7.93 -16.68
CA GLY A 108 2.87 8.71 -16.92
C GLY A 108 1.70 7.80 -17.31
N ASN A 109 1.11 8.07 -18.46
CA ASN A 109 0.01 7.25 -19.01
C ASN A 109 0.50 6.08 -19.87
N GLY A 110 1.79 5.73 -19.78
CA GLY A 110 2.34 4.58 -20.51
C GLY A 110 1.67 3.29 -20.07
N ASP A 111 1.31 2.47 -21.07
CA ASP A 111 0.74 1.15 -20.86
C ASP A 111 1.81 0.08 -21.12
N LEU A 112 1.44 -1.05 -21.68
CA LEU A 112 2.35 -2.17 -21.98
C LEU A 112 3.49 -1.80 -22.92
N GLU A 113 3.30 -0.80 -23.78
CA GLU A 113 4.31 -0.33 -24.72
C GLU A 113 4.50 1.19 -24.58
N LEU A 114 5.76 1.62 -24.52
CA LEU A 114 6.15 3.01 -24.55
C LEU A 114 6.67 3.37 -25.96
N SER A 115 6.22 4.48 -26.49
CA SER A 115 6.89 5.07 -27.66
C SER A 115 8.33 5.47 -27.30
N ARG A 116 9.21 5.53 -28.30
CA ARG A 116 10.60 5.95 -28.10
C ARG A 116 10.71 7.30 -27.38
N ASN A 117 9.85 8.25 -27.74
CA ASN A 117 9.84 9.59 -27.14
C ASN A 117 9.42 9.53 -25.66
N GLU A 118 8.41 8.72 -25.32
CA GLU A 118 7.95 8.53 -23.94
C GLU A 118 9.04 7.86 -23.09
N LEU A 119 9.76 6.90 -23.66
CA LEU A 119 10.88 6.26 -22.98
C LEU A 119 12.00 7.26 -22.66
N PHE A 120 12.43 8.08 -23.65
CA PHE A 120 13.44 9.11 -23.42
C PHE A 120 13.01 10.13 -22.39
N LYS A 121 11.76 10.60 -22.44
CA LYS A 121 11.21 11.51 -21.45
C LYS A 121 11.22 10.91 -20.05
N SER A 122 10.90 9.64 -19.91
CA SER A 122 10.96 8.93 -18.64
C SER A 122 12.37 8.84 -18.07
N ILE A 123 13.36 8.56 -18.94
CA ILE A 123 14.78 8.55 -18.56
C ILE A 123 15.24 9.94 -18.10
N GLU A 124 14.91 11.01 -18.82
CA GLU A 124 15.24 12.38 -18.43
C GLU A 124 14.65 12.77 -17.07
N ILE A 125 13.42 12.35 -16.80
CA ILE A 125 12.76 12.55 -15.49
C ILE A 125 13.52 11.82 -14.38
N ILE A 126 13.87 10.55 -14.60
CA ILE A 126 14.62 9.74 -13.61
C ILE A 126 15.98 10.39 -13.31
N GLU A 127 16.71 10.78 -14.34
CA GLU A 127 18.01 11.47 -14.19
C GLU A 127 17.88 12.78 -13.42
N ALA A 128 16.88 13.59 -13.74
CA ALA A 128 16.65 14.87 -13.09
C ALA A 128 16.31 14.72 -11.59
N VAL A 129 15.53 13.71 -11.24
CA VAL A 129 15.23 13.35 -9.86
C VAL A 129 16.49 12.84 -9.15
N SER A 130 17.23 11.91 -9.75
CA SER A 130 18.46 11.35 -9.19
C SER A 130 19.47 12.44 -8.84
N ARG A 131 19.75 13.37 -9.75
CA ARG A 131 20.68 14.50 -9.50
C ARG A 131 20.30 15.42 -8.35
N LYS A 132 19.04 15.38 -7.88
CA LYS A 132 18.56 16.19 -6.76
C LYS A 132 18.48 15.43 -5.44
N CYS A 133 18.61 14.10 -5.48
CA CYS A 133 18.55 13.25 -4.29
C CYS A 133 19.95 12.88 -3.76
N TYR A 134 20.98 13.12 -4.56
CA TYR A 134 22.40 12.95 -4.25
C TYR A 134 23.11 14.29 -4.46
#